data_e8599f14183c6cf062c9b1b1841f4b1d
#
_entry.id   e8599f14183c6cf062c9b1b1841f4b1d
#
_cell.length_a   1.000
_cell.length_b   1.000
_cell.length_c   1.000
_cell.angle_alpha   90.00
_cell.angle_beta   90.00
_cell.angle_gamma   90.00
#
_symmetry.space_group_name_H-M   'P 1'
#
loop_
_entity.id
_entity.type
_entity.pdbx_description
1 polymer ?
#
loop_
_entity_poly.entity_id
_entity_poly.type
_entity_poly.pdbx_seq_one_letter_code
_entity_poly.pdbx_strand_id
1 'polypeptide(L)'
;INPRLLRTWEVRVGGGVVFAWNTLGMASVAMHARRLWTYIQTLPAGTQVMMVSVVISTICLDFAWSVAHVPRTEELWHLLWVPRHSWKRPWTVLTSLPCTISVMEMALHLCILPILAPALEQQWGMLELIRFSSVVGVVSRIVLFVLAYVLAGIQEVLTHKQYVLNVCYNGLYAVFIGFLVAYTQLWPDHVLAWPESYRYRDALMLVVGVSNIPILFGLYAPFLEMQVAWIVAWIYLRFYQPHGTGLWGDASSSFAFAKFFPTVIQPFLAPISRRVYHAASTLRVLPVAMDDDMDLELHVSGLAPTNPRAEAERHRTMALSALDPAAPELAAGATPPAPAPSPLPHDTHV
;
A
#
# COMPACT_ATOMS: atom_id res chain seq x y z
N ILE A 1 -16.95 10.26 -32.85
CA ILE A 1 -15.79 10.02 -33.73
C ILE A 1 -16.29 10.09 -35.16
N ASN A 2 -15.88 11.11 -35.89
CA ASN A 2 -16.37 11.43 -37.21
C ASN A 2 -15.67 10.55 -38.26
N PRO A 3 -16.37 9.68 -39.03
CA PRO A 3 -15.75 8.75 -39.95
C PRO A 3 -15.17 9.38 -41.23
N ARG A 4 -15.15 10.71 -41.34
CA ARG A 4 -14.62 11.42 -42.52
C ARG A 4 -13.12 11.73 -42.48
N LEU A 5 -12.35 11.26 -41.50
CA LEU A 5 -10.91 11.53 -41.37
C LEU A 5 -10.00 10.41 -41.85
N LEU A 6 -10.55 9.34 -42.38
CA LEU A 6 -9.78 8.26 -43.05
C LEU A 6 -9.69 8.52 -44.55
N ARG A 7 -8.91 9.54 -44.98
CA ARG A 7 -8.45 9.64 -46.36
C ARG A 7 -7.16 8.87 -46.49
N THR A 8 -7.22 7.64 -46.95
CA THR A 8 -6.10 6.90 -47.54
C THR A 8 -5.76 7.55 -48.88
N TRP A 9 -4.57 8.13 -48.99
CA TRP A 9 -4.00 8.56 -50.25
C TRP A 9 -3.25 7.39 -50.85
N GLU A 10 -3.84 6.78 -51.89
CA GLU A 10 -3.14 5.85 -52.76
C GLU A 10 -2.27 6.64 -53.73
N VAL A 11 -0.97 6.62 -53.60
CA VAL A 11 -0.04 7.11 -54.62
C VAL A 11 0.43 5.90 -55.43
N ARG A 12 -0.02 5.75 -56.66
CA ARG A 12 0.44 4.79 -57.64
C ARG A 12 1.73 5.30 -58.28
N VAL A 13 2.82 4.67 -58.01
CA VAL A 13 4.08 4.90 -58.71
C VAL A 13 4.57 3.53 -59.27
N GLY A 14 4.60 3.41 -60.61
CA GLY A 14 5.28 2.35 -61.31
C GLY A 14 4.86 0.92 -60.97
N GLY A 15 3.55 0.57 -61.08
CA GLY A 15 3.08 -0.81 -61.01
C GLY A 15 3.07 -1.50 -59.64
N GLY A 16 3.49 -0.85 -58.58
CA GLY A 16 3.45 -1.38 -57.22
C GLY A 16 2.63 -0.47 -56.28
N VAL A 17 1.80 -1.06 -55.42
CA VAL A 17 1.07 -0.34 -54.38
C VAL A 17 2.06 -0.08 -53.24
N VAL A 18 2.55 1.15 -53.13
CA VAL A 18 3.33 1.59 -51.97
C VAL A 18 2.33 2.13 -50.94
N PHE A 19 2.15 1.45 -49.82
CA PHE A 19 1.40 1.94 -48.68
C PHE A 19 2.15 3.15 -48.12
N ALA A 20 1.67 4.34 -48.45
CA ALA A 20 2.08 5.56 -47.73
C ALA A 20 1.53 5.46 -46.31
N TRP A 21 2.38 5.12 -45.35
CA TRP A 21 2.06 5.17 -43.92
C TRP A 21 1.62 6.60 -43.58
N ASN A 22 0.45 6.72 -43.04
CA ASN A 22 -0.26 7.98 -42.82
C ASN A 22 0.58 8.89 -41.88
N THR A 23 1.24 9.87 -42.44
CA THR A 23 2.09 10.85 -41.70
C THR A 23 1.30 11.58 -40.60
N LEU A 24 -0.02 11.73 -40.74
CA LEU A 24 -0.92 12.23 -39.72
C LEU A 24 -1.04 11.28 -38.51
N GLY A 25 -1.06 9.98 -38.75
CA GLY A 25 -1.05 8.98 -37.66
C GLY A 25 0.26 9.02 -36.86
N MET A 26 1.40 9.09 -37.53
CA MET A 26 2.70 9.19 -36.89
C MET A 26 2.87 10.52 -36.11
N ALA A 27 2.37 11.63 -36.61
CA ALA A 27 2.39 12.90 -35.92
C ALA A 27 1.52 12.88 -34.64
N SER A 28 0.35 12.23 -34.69
CA SER A 28 -0.50 12.07 -33.51
C SER A 28 0.14 11.16 -32.45
N VAL A 29 0.74 10.05 -32.85
CA VAL A 29 1.49 9.15 -31.95
C VAL A 29 2.67 9.88 -31.32
N ALA A 30 3.46 10.62 -32.10
CA ALA A 30 4.58 11.39 -31.60
C ALA A 30 4.13 12.49 -30.60
N MET A 31 2.98 13.12 -30.84
CA MET A 31 2.43 14.11 -29.91
C MET A 31 1.99 13.46 -28.60
N HIS A 32 1.33 12.30 -28.64
CA HIS A 32 0.96 11.56 -27.41
C HIS A 32 2.19 11.05 -26.67
N ALA A 33 3.19 10.54 -27.38
CA ALA A 33 4.44 10.13 -26.78
C ALA A 33 5.19 11.29 -26.11
N ARG A 34 5.20 12.48 -26.70
CA ARG A 34 5.76 13.69 -26.08
C ARG A 34 4.99 14.10 -24.82
N ARG A 35 3.65 14.05 -24.84
CA ARG A 35 2.84 14.34 -23.65
C ARG A 35 3.09 13.35 -22.52
N LEU A 36 3.16 12.05 -22.83
CA LEU A 36 3.53 11.02 -21.86
C LEU A 36 4.93 11.24 -21.30
N TRP A 37 5.89 11.55 -22.15
CA TRP A 37 7.26 11.85 -21.72
C TRP A 37 7.30 13.08 -20.79
N THR A 38 6.63 14.16 -21.15
CA THR A 38 6.53 15.35 -20.29
C THR A 38 5.86 15.01 -18.96
N TYR A 39 4.80 14.20 -18.96
CA TYR A 39 4.15 13.74 -17.74
C TYR A 39 5.09 12.91 -16.86
N ILE A 40 5.83 11.95 -17.44
CA ILE A 40 6.80 11.15 -16.69
C ILE A 40 7.87 12.03 -16.04
N GLN A 41 8.33 13.08 -16.73
CA GLN A 41 9.31 14.04 -16.18
C GLN A 41 8.76 14.87 -15.01
N THR A 42 7.44 15.04 -14.89
CA THR A 42 6.81 15.73 -13.76
C THR A 42 6.64 14.85 -12.52
N LEU A 43 6.81 13.53 -12.66
CA LEU A 43 6.70 12.60 -11.54
C LEU A 43 7.87 12.76 -10.56
N PRO A 44 7.66 12.50 -9.26
CA PRO A 44 8.73 12.47 -8.28
C PRO A 44 9.82 11.44 -8.62
N ALA A 45 11.05 11.70 -8.19
CA ALA A 45 12.24 10.95 -8.59
C ALA A 45 12.20 9.47 -8.21
N GLY A 46 11.69 9.12 -7.03
CA GLY A 46 11.55 7.73 -6.58
C GLY A 46 10.61 6.92 -7.45
N THR A 47 9.48 7.52 -7.84
CA THR A 47 8.53 6.92 -8.78
C THR A 47 9.19 6.67 -10.14
N GLN A 48 9.96 7.65 -10.65
CA GLN A 48 10.70 7.47 -11.91
C GLN A 48 11.72 6.35 -11.81
N VAL A 49 12.48 6.26 -10.71
CA VAL A 49 13.45 5.18 -10.48
C VAL A 49 12.76 3.82 -10.47
N MET A 50 11.61 3.68 -9.83
CA MET A 50 10.84 2.43 -9.84
C MET A 50 10.35 2.07 -11.25
N MET A 51 9.84 3.02 -12.02
CA MET A 51 9.42 2.79 -13.41
C MET A 51 10.59 2.35 -14.29
N VAL A 52 11.73 3.04 -14.19
CA VAL A 52 12.96 2.71 -14.94
C VAL A 52 13.47 1.33 -14.55
N SER A 53 13.44 0.96 -13.26
CA SER A 53 13.85 -0.37 -12.81
C SER A 53 13.01 -1.49 -13.42
N VAL A 54 11.67 -1.30 -13.54
CA VAL A 54 10.77 -2.26 -14.21
C VAL A 54 11.13 -2.42 -15.68
N VAL A 55 11.36 -1.31 -16.39
CA VAL A 55 11.70 -1.37 -17.82
C VAL A 55 13.06 -2.05 -18.05
N ILE A 56 14.09 -1.64 -17.31
CA ILE A 56 15.45 -2.20 -17.46
C ILE A 56 15.44 -3.69 -17.13
N SER A 57 14.84 -4.09 -16.01
CA SER A 57 14.84 -5.49 -15.59
C SER A 57 14.08 -6.39 -16.57
N THR A 58 12.97 -5.90 -17.15
CA THR A 58 12.21 -6.63 -18.17
C THR A 58 13.00 -6.77 -19.46
N ILE A 59 13.66 -5.70 -19.92
CA ILE A 59 14.54 -5.76 -21.10
C ILE A 59 15.72 -6.72 -20.86
N CYS A 60 16.35 -6.68 -19.69
CA CYS A 60 17.43 -7.59 -19.33
C CYS A 60 16.94 -9.06 -19.32
N LEU A 61 15.72 -9.30 -18.85
CA LEU A 61 15.11 -10.62 -18.84
C LEU A 61 14.83 -11.12 -20.26
N ASP A 62 14.23 -10.30 -21.13
CA ASP A 62 13.95 -10.62 -22.53
C ASP A 62 15.26 -10.85 -23.31
N PHE A 63 16.28 -10.04 -23.04
CA PHE A 63 17.61 -10.23 -23.61
C PHE A 63 18.24 -11.55 -23.17
N ALA A 64 18.18 -11.88 -21.88
CA ALA A 64 18.67 -13.15 -21.35
C ALA A 64 17.97 -14.35 -22.01
N TRP A 65 16.66 -14.29 -22.26
CA TRP A 65 15.93 -15.33 -22.97
C TRP A 65 16.36 -15.47 -24.44
N SER A 66 16.57 -14.34 -25.12
CA SER A 66 16.98 -14.34 -26.52
C SER A 66 18.39 -14.93 -26.70
N VAL A 67 19.32 -14.65 -25.77
CA VAL A 67 20.70 -15.16 -25.80
C VAL A 67 20.76 -16.63 -25.38
N ALA A 68 20.00 -17.03 -24.38
CA ALA A 68 20.02 -18.41 -23.87
C ALA A 68 19.34 -19.43 -24.79
N HIS A 69 18.54 -18.99 -25.77
CA HIS A 69 17.77 -19.83 -26.70
C HIS A 69 16.85 -20.84 -26.01
N VAL A 70 16.40 -20.54 -24.80
CA VAL A 70 15.68 -21.44 -23.91
C VAL A 70 14.19 -21.12 -23.92
N PRO A 71 13.30 -22.13 -23.80
CA PRO A 71 11.86 -21.87 -23.62
C PRO A 71 11.63 -21.02 -22.38
N ARG A 72 10.75 -20.01 -22.51
CA ARG A 72 10.49 -18.97 -21.48
C ARG A 72 10.13 -19.48 -20.08
N THR A 73 9.88 -20.78 -19.91
CA THR A 73 9.34 -21.34 -18.67
C THR A 73 10.36 -22.05 -17.79
N GLU A 74 11.51 -22.51 -18.30
CA GLU A 74 12.30 -23.50 -17.54
C GLU A 74 13.67 -23.05 -17.02
N GLU A 75 14.38 -22.09 -17.61
CA GLU A 75 15.78 -21.86 -17.24
C GLU A 75 16.14 -20.48 -16.68
N LEU A 76 15.24 -19.51 -16.63
CA LEU A 76 15.53 -18.21 -16.04
C LEU A 76 15.29 -18.12 -14.53
N TRP A 77 15.27 -19.23 -13.84
CA TRP A 77 15.23 -19.29 -12.37
C TRP A 77 16.42 -18.56 -11.69
N HIS A 78 17.38 -18.14 -12.46
CA HIS A 78 18.50 -17.32 -11.98
C HIS A 78 18.11 -15.87 -11.69
N LEU A 79 17.10 -15.34 -12.36
CA LEU A 79 16.60 -13.98 -12.24
C LEU A 79 15.19 -13.93 -11.64
N LEU A 80 14.36 -14.94 -11.91
CA LEU A 80 12.98 -15.04 -11.45
C LEU A 80 12.91 -15.82 -10.13
N TRP A 81 11.94 -15.47 -9.30
CA TRP A 81 11.76 -16.12 -8.02
C TRP A 81 10.75 -17.27 -8.10
N VAL A 82 11.25 -18.49 -7.90
CA VAL A 82 10.46 -19.73 -7.80
C VAL A 82 10.79 -20.39 -6.49
N PRO A 83 9.82 -20.66 -5.59
CA PRO A 83 10.07 -21.19 -4.24
C PRO A 83 10.97 -22.41 -4.21
N ARG A 84 10.77 -23.37 -5.13
CA ARG A 84 11.55 -24.61 -5.20
C ARG A 84 13.05 -24.40 -5.40
N HIS A 85 13.44 -23.33 -6.09
CA HIS A 85 14.83 -23.06 -6.47
C HIS A 85 15.47 -21.91 -5.70
N SER A 86 14.65 -21.11 -5.01
CA SER A 86 15.07 -19.87 -4.34
C SER A 86 16.08 -20.08 -3.21
N TRP A 87 16.03 -21.21 -2.53
CA TRP A 87 16.97 -21.49 -1.46
C TRP A 87 18.44 -21.62 -1.94
N LYS A 88 18.65 -22.02 -3.21
CA LYS A 88 19.97 -22.04 -3.85
C LYS A 88 20.37 -20.68 -4.42
N ARG A 89 19.42 -19.76 -4.59
CA ARG A 89 19.60 -18.47 -5.29
C ARG A 89 18.87 -17.36 -4.55
N PRO A 90 19.33 -17.00 -3.33
CA PRO A 90 18.62 -16.04 -2.47
C PRO A 90 18.50 -14.64 -3.08
N TRP A 91 19.40 -14.24 -4.00
CA TRP A 91 19.34 -12.96 -4.69
C TRP A 91 18.07 -12.79 -5.54
N THR A 92 17.44 -13.89 -5.98
CA THR A 92 16.22 -13.85 -6.81
C THR A 92 15.04 -13.22 -6.08
N VAL A 93 15.04 -13.21 -4.75
CA VAL A 93 14.05 -12.50 -3.94
C VAL A 93 14.02 -11.02 -4.26
N LEU A 94 15.19 -10.40 -4.48
CA LEU A 94 15.32 -8.99 -4.79
C LEU A 94 15.23 -8.72 -6.30
N THR A 95 15.94 -9.49 -7.13
CA THR A 95 16.04 -9.25 -8.57
C THR A 95 14.71 -9.43 -9.31
N SER A 96 13.85 -10.33 -8.83
CA SER A 96 12.55 -10.59 -9.44
C SER A 96 11.47 -9.54 -9.09
N LEU A 97 11.72 -8.64 -8.12
CA LEU A 97 10.75 -7.59 -7.74
C LEU A 97 10.37 -6.69 -8.93
N PRO A 98 11.32 -6.07 -9.63
CA PRO A 98 10.98 -5.23 -10.77
C PRO A 98 10.77 -6.02 -12.08
N CYS A 99 11.11 -7.32 -12.12
CA CYS A 99 11.01 -8.13 -13.34
C CYS A 99 9.56 -8.46 -13.68
N THR A 100 9.19 -8.32 -14.94
CA THR A 100 7.92 -8.78 -15.49
C THR A 100 8.16 -9.79 -16.61
N ILE A 101 7.29 -10.81 -16.71
CA ILE A 101 7.44 -11.89 -17.72
C ILE A 101 6.82 -11.49 -19.05
N SER A 102 5.82 -10.59 -19.02
CA SER A 102 5.05 -10.18 -20.19
C SER A 102 5.08 -8.67 -20.39
N VAL A 103 5.12 -8.25 -21.65
CA VAL A 103 4.98 -6.83 -22.02
C VAL A 103 3.65 -6.23 -21.50
N MET A 104 2.58 -7.05 -21.47
CA MET A 104 1.29 -6.61 -20.91
C MET A 104 1.41 -6.36 -19.41
N GLU A 105 2.09 -7.23 -18.69
CA GLU A 105 2.36 -7.07 -17.26
C GLU A 105 3.23 -5.82 -16.99
N MET A 106 4.27 -5.62 -17.79
CA MET A 106 5.09 -4.40 -17.73
C MET A 106 4.23 -3.15 -17.95
N ALA A 107 3.37 -3.14 -18.97
CA ALA A 107 2.48 -2.02 -19.23
C ALA A 107 1.53 -1.76 -18.05
N LEU A 108 0.99 -2.80 -17.43
CA LEU A 108 0.16 -2.69 -16.23
C LEU A 108 0.92 -2.04 -15.08
N HIS A 109 2.15 -2.48 -14.81
CA HIS A 109 2.99 -1.88 -13.76
C HIS A 109 3.30 -0.42 -14.04
N LEU A 110 3.64 -0.08 -15.29
CA LEU A 110 3.90 1.30 -15.72
C LEU A 110 2.65 2.20 -15.69
N CYS A 111 1.45 1.62 -15.75
CA CYS A 111 0.20 2.35 -15.55
C CYS A 111 -0.13 2.57 -14.07
N ILE A 112 0.10 1.58 -13.21
CA ILE A 112 -0.26 1.63 -11.78
C ILE A 112 0.73 2.50 -10.99
N LEU A 113 2.04 2.38 -11.25
CA LEU A 113 3.06 3.13 -10.52
C LEU A 113 2.83 4.64 -10.47
N PRO A 114 2.59 5.36 -11.59
CA PRO A 114 2.38 6.80 -11.58
C PRO A 114 1.07 7.23 -10.93
N ILE A 115 0.15 6.29 -10.66
CA ILE A 115 -1.10 6.56 -9.94
C ILE A 115 -0.88 6.43 -8.43
N LEU A 116 -0.20 5.39 -7.98
CA LEU A 116 -0.08 5.07 -6.55
C LEU A 116 1.16 5.67 -5.88
N ALA A 117 2.32 5.67 -6.52
CA ALA A 117 3.57 6.04 -5.87
C ALA A 117 3.74 7.55 -5.60
N PRO A 118 3.35 8.49 -6.49
CA PRO A 118 3.68 9.91 -6.32
C PRO A 118 3.15 10.53 -5.03
N ALA A 119 1.91 10.22 -4.65
CA ALA A 119 1.31 10.77 -3.44
C ALA A 119 2.01 10.28 -2.17
N LEU A 120 2.44 9.01 -2.13
CA LEU A 120 3.22 8.45 -1.04
C LEU A 120 4.62 9.05 -0.99
N GLU A 121 5.25 9.24 -2.15
CA GLU A 121 6.57 9.87 -2.23
C GLU A 121 6.57 11.32 -1.75
N GLN A 122 5.50 12.07 -2.05
CA GLN A 122 5.34 13.44 -1.55
C GLN A 122 5.22 13.50 -0.02
N GLN A 123 4.63 12.49 0.61
CA GLN A 123 4.47 12.42 2.07
C GLN A 123 5.73 11.91 2.78
N TRP A 124 6.39 10.89 2.25
CA TRP A 124 7.47 10.18 2.92
C TRP A 124 8.87 10.54 2.40
N GLY A 125 8.92 11.07 1.18
CA GLY A 125 10.16 11.24 0.43
C GLY A 125 10.61 9.97 -0.31
N MET A 126 11.55 10.17 -1.24
CA MET A 126 12.06 9.12 -2.13
C MET A 126 12.66 7.93 -1.38
N LEU A 127 13.50 8.18 -0.37
CA LEU A 127 14.25 7.13 0.33
C LEU A 127 13.32 6.20 1.10
N GLU A 128 12.32 6.75 1.78
CA GLU A 128 11.37 5.95 2.55
C GLU A 128 10.43 5.17 1.61
N LEU A 129 10.01 5.74 0.48
CA LEU A 129 9.24 5.03 -0.54
C LEU A 129 9.97 3.79 -1.06
N ILE A 130 11.26 3.94 -1.43
CA ILE A 130 12.08 2.84 -1.95
C ILE A 130 12.34 1.81 -0.84
N ARG A 131 12.64 2.26 0.38
CA ARG A 131 12.84 1.40 1.54
C ARG A 131 11.59 0.57 1.83
N PHE A 132 10.43 1.22 1.94
CA PHE A 132 9.13 0.56 2.14
C PHE A 132 8.86 -0.48 1.05
N SER A 133 9.00 -0.09 -0.22
CA SER A 133 8.76 -0.99 -1.36
C SER A 133 9.68 -2.20 -1.34
N SER A 134 10.97 -2.00 -1.03
CA SER A 134 11.95 -3.07 -0.94
C SER A 134 11.66 -4.00 0.23
N VAL A 135 11.37 -3.46 1.41
CA VAL A 135 11.08 -4.26 2.61
C VAL A 135 9.80 -5.07 2.41
N VAL A 136 8.72 -4.43 1.96
CA VAL A 136 7.45 -5.13 1.71
C VAL A 136 7.64 -6.23 0.67
N GLY A 137 8.29 -5.93 -0.45
CA GLY A 137 8.52 -6.92 -1.50
C GLY A 137 9.37 -8.11 -1.03
N VAL A 138 10.52 -7.84 -0.40
CA VAL A 138 11.45 -8.89 0.06
C VAL A 138 10.85 -9.73 1.19
N VAL A 139 10.30 -9.07 2.23
CA VAL A 139 9.74 -9.78 3.38
C VAL A 139 8.52 -10.60 2.98
N SER A 140 7.67 -10.07 2.09
CA SER A 140 6.52 -10.83 1.58
C SER A 140 6.96 -12.12 0.88
N ARG A 141 8.03 -12.10 0.10
CA ARG A 141 8.57 -13.30 -0.55
C ARG A 141 9.21 -14.27 0.42
N ILE A 142 9.89 -13.80 1.46
CA ILE A 142 10.42 -14.65 2.51
C ILE A 142 9.28 -15.37 3.25
N VAL A 143 8.23 -14.65 3.62
CA VAL A 143 7.04 -15.24 4.25
C VAL A 143 6.33 -16.20 3.30
N LEU A 144 6.18 -15.80 2.04
CA LEU A 144 5.59 -16.63 0.98
C LEU A 144 6.38 -17.91 0.75
N PHE A 145 7.72 -17.87 0.86
CA PHE A 145 8.57 -19.07 0.78
C PHE A 145 8.15 -20.10 1.81
N VAL A 146 8.05 -19.69 3.07
CA VAL A 146 7.62 -20.60 4.16
C VAL A 146 6.20 -21.10 3.91
N LEU A 147 5.28 -20.20 3.57
CA LEU A 147 3.89 -20.54 3.28
C LEU A 147 3.76 -21.50 2.09
N ALA A 148 4.54 -21.30 1.03
CA ALA A 148 4.53 -22.18 -0.15
C ALA A 148 4.95 -23.62 0.19
N TYR A 149 5.93 -23.81 1.07
CA TYR A 149 6.32 -25.15 1.53
C TYR A 149 5.25 -25.81 2.41
N VAL A 150 4.60 -25.04 3.29
CA VAL A 150 3.47 -25.55 4.10
C VAL A 150 2.31 -25.95 3.19
N LEU A 151 1.92 -25.09 2.24
CA LEU A 151 0.85 -25.41 1.29
C LEU A 151 1.21 -26.59 0.37
N ALA A 152 2.47 -26.71 -0.04
CA ALA A 152 2.93 -27.85 -0.84
C ALA A 152 2.84 -29.17 -0.05
N GLY A 153 3.14 -29.16 1.25
CA GLY A 153 2.92 -30.33 2.11
C GLY A 153 1.45 -30.73 2.18
N ILE A 154 0.54 -29.76 2.30
CA ILE A 154 -0.90 -30.02 2.26
C ILE A 154 -1.33 -30.57 0.89
N GLN A 155 -0.85 -29.94 -0.21
CA GLN A 155 -1.15 -30.39 -1.57
C GLN A 155 -0.65 -31.81 -1.83
N GLU A 156 0.54 -32.17 -1.34
CA GLU A 156 1.10 -33.51 -1.48
C GLU A 156 0.20 -34.57 -0.84
N VAL A 157 -0.32 -34.27 0.36
CA VAL A 157 -1.25 -35.19 1.07
C VAL A 157 -2.58 -35.32 0.33
N LEU A 158 -3.10 -34.22 -0.26
CA LEU A 158 -4.42 -34.21 -0.89
C LEU A 158 -4.40 -34.69 -2.34
N THR A 159 -3.37 -34.32 -3.13
CA THR A 159 -3.35 -34.47 -4.58
C THR A 159 -2.11 -35.16 -5.14
N HIS A 160 -1.14 -35.51 -4.28
CA HIS A 160 0.17 -36.04 -4.67
C HIS A 160 0.95 -35.14 -5.66
N LYS A 161 0.73 -33.83 -5.59
CA LYS A 161 1.36 -32.83 -6.45
C LYS A 161 1.73 -31.58 -5.66
N GLN A 162 2.80 -30.89 -6.06
CA GLN A 162 3.33 -29.70 -5.39
C GLN A 162 3.35 -28.51 -6.37
N TYR A 163 2.20 -28.11 -6.86
CA TYR A 163 2.10 -27.03 -7.86
C TYR A 163 2.61 -25.67 -7.33
N VAL A 164 2.31 -25.34 -6.08
CA VAL A 164 2.66 -24.04 -5.46
C VAL A 164 4.17 -23.78 -5.49
N LEU A 165 5.02 -24.82 -5.34
CA LEU A 165 6.47 -24.64 -5.34
C LEU A 165 7.07 -24.32 -6.69
N ASN A 166 6.37 -24.65 -7.78
CA ASN A 166 6.87 -24.45 -9.15
C ASN A 166 6.33 -23.18 -9.80
N VAL A 167 5.51 -22.42 -9.08
CA VAL A 167 4.96 -21.16 -9.59
C VAL A 167 6.03 -20.06 -9.50
N CYS A 168 6.12 -19.27 -10.58
CA CYS A 168 6.98 -18.11 -10.63
C CYS A 168 6.23 -16.89 -10.09
N TYR A 169 6.81 -16.24 -9.08
CA TYR A 169 6.30 -14.97 -8.52
C TYR A 169 7.25 -13.85 -8.92
N ASN A 170 6.75 -12.87 -9.62
CA ASN A 170 7.50 -11.74 -10.17
C ASN A 170 6.65 -10.46 -10.13
N GLY A 171 7.30 -9.33 -10.39
CA GLY A 171 6.63 -8.04 -10.46
C GLY A 171 6.41 -7.38 -9.10
N LEU A 172 5.79 -6.20 -9.14
CA LEU A 172 5.57 -5.32 -7.99
C LEU A 172 4.21 -5.50 -7.31
N TYR A 173 3.54 -6.64 -7.48
CA TYR A 173 2.20 -6.86 -6.93
C TYR A 173 2.15 -6.72 -5.42
N ALA A 174 3.15 -7.25 -4.69
CA ALA A 174 3.30 -7.04 -3.26
C ALA A 174 3.41 -5.56 -2.89
N VAL A 175 4.18 -4.80 -3.67
CA VAL A 175 4.38 -3.37 -3.46
C VAL A 175 3.10 -2.58 -3.71
N PHE A 176 2.33 -2.92 -4.74
CA PHE A 176 1.05 -2.26 -5.01
C PHE A 176 0.03 -2.47 -3.89
N ILE A 177 -0.05 -3.69 -3.36
CA ILE A 177 -0.88 -3.95 -2.18
C ILE A 177 -0.35 -3.17 -0.98
N GLY A 178 0.98 -3.12 -0.79
CA GLY A 178 1.60 -2.30 0.25
C GLY A 178 1.23 -0.81 0.12
N PHE A 179 1.22 -0.26 -1.08
CA PHE A 179 0.78 1.12 -1.33
C PHE A 179 -0.69 1.33 -0.97
N LEU A 180 -1.58 0.38 -1.28
CA LEU A 180 -2.97 0.46 -0.86
C LEU A 180 -3.12 0.46 0.67
N VAL A 181 -2.30 -0.33 1.38
CA VAL A 181 -2.27 -0.29 2.86
C VAL A 181 -1.79 1.07 3.35
N ALA A 182 -0.74 1.64 2.73
CA ALA A 182 -0.23 2.96 3.06
C ALA A 182 -1.28 4.08 2.84
N TYR A 183 -2.08 3.97 1.77
CA TYR A 183 -3.21 4.88 1.56
C TYR A 183 -4.26 4.80 2.67
N THR A 184 -4.53 3.62 3.22
CA THR A 184 -5.46 3.50 4.37
C THR A 184 -4.92 4.13 5.65
N GLN A 185 -3.59 4.19 5.81
CA GLN A 185 -2.94 4.86 6.92
C GLN A 185 -3.01 6.38 6.78
N LEU A 186 -2.58 6.89 5.61
CA LEU A 186 -2.45 8.34 5.39
C LEU A 186 -3.80 9.04 5.22
N TRP A 187 -4.77 8.35 4.62
CA TRP A 187 -6.10 8.92 4.31
C TRP A 187 -7.24 7.96 4.69
N PRO A 188 -7.43 7.68 6.00
CA PRO A 188 -8.40 6.67 6.45
C PRO A 188 -9.84 6.97 6.05
N ASP A 189 -10.22 8.25 6.00
CA ASP A 189 -11.59 8.70 5.71
C ASP A 189 -11.80 9.18 4.27
N HIS A 190 -10.75 9.16 3.46
CA HIS A 190 -10.86 9.60 2.09
C HIS A 190 -11.64 8.59 1.23
N VAL A 191 -12.63 9.11 0.50
CA VAL A 191 -13.48 8.31 -0.40
C VAL A 191 -12.83 8.27 -1.79
N LEU A 192 -12.89 7.12 -2.46
CA LEU A 192 -12.41 7.00 -3.83
C LEU A 192 -13.23 7.91 -4.77
N ALA A 193 -12.55 8.44 -5.79
CA ALA A 193 -13.22 9.25 -6.82
C ALA A 193 -14.28 8.45 -7.61
N TRP A 194 -14.12 7.13 -7.67
CA TRP A 194 -15.08 6.20 -8.27
C TRP A 194 -14.80 4.76 -7.81
N PRO A 195 -15.78 4.02 -7.29
CA PRO A 195 -17.13 4.49 -6.90
C PRO A 195 -17.11 5.31 -5.60
N GLU A 196 -17.84 6.42 -5.56
CA GLU A 196 -17.83 7.44 -4.50
C GLU A 196 -18.24 6.93 -3.10
N SER A 197 -18.70 5.68 -2.99
CA SER A 197 -19.15 5.09 -1.72
C SER A 197 -18.04 4.31 -0.99
N TYR A 198 -16.87 4.09 -1.60
CA TYR A 198 -15.81 3.24 -1.06
C TYR A 198 -14.63 4.07 -0.54
N ARG A 199 -14.15 3.72 0.65
CA ARG A 199 -12.91 4.24 1.22
C ARG A 199 -11.71 3.41 0.75
N TYR A 200 -10.48 3.91 0.88
CA TYR A 200 -9.27 3.15 0.54
C TYR A 200 -9.21 1.79 1.26
N ARG A 201 -9.65 1.74 2.51
CA ARG A 201 -9.75 0.50 3.29
C ARG A 201 -10.67 -0.55 2.65
N ASP A 202 -11.83 -0.11 2.16
CA ASP A 202 -12.82 -0.99 1.53
C ASP A 202 -12.28 -1.49 0.18
N ALA A 203 -11.59 -0.63 -0.58
CA ALA A 203 -10.92 -1.01 -1.81
C ALA A 203 -9.80 -2.03 -1.59
N LEU A 204 -8.97 -1.84 -0.55
CA LEU A 204 -7.94 -2.80 -0.17
C LEU A 204 -8.56 -4.16 0.15
N MET A 205 -9.59 -4.20 1.01
CA MET A 205 -10.25 -5.45 1.39
C MET A 205 -11.00 -6.09 0.22
N LEU A 206 -11.54 -5.31 -0.71
CA LEU A 206 -12.13 -5.82 -1.94
C LEU A 206 -11.06 -6.51 -2.81
N VAL A 207 -9.93 -5.86 -3.04
CA VAL A 207 -8.83 -6.42 -3.86
C VAL A 207 -8.28 -7.69 -3.20
N VAL A 208 -8.01 -7.66 -1.89
CA VAL A 208 -7.53 -8.82 -1.12
C VAL A 208 -8.60 -9.93 -1.12
N GLY A 209 -9.88 -9.61 -0.96
CA GLY A 209 -10.97 -10.57 -0.99
C GLY A 209 -11.14 -11.23 -2.35
N VAL A 210 -11.19 -10.45 -3.43
CA VAL A 210 -11.33 -10.95 -4.81
C VAL A 210 -10.12 -11.78 -5.22
N SER A 211 -8.91 -11.43 -4.78
CA SER A 211 -7.70 -12.19 -5.10
C SER A 211 -7.66 -13.61 -4.51
N ASN A 212 -8.56 -13.96 -3.57
CA ASN A 212 -8.73 -15.34 -3.12
C ASN A 212 -9.43 -16.22 -4.16
N ILE A 213 -10.25 -15.64 -5.04
CA ILE A 213 -10.99 -16.43 -6.05
C ILE A 213 -10.04 -17.18 -6.99
N PRO A 214 -9.04 -16.54 -7.64
CA PRO A 214 -8.08 -17.26 -8.47
C PRO A 214 -7.28 -18.34 -7.71
N ILE A 215 -6.94 -18.08 -6.43
CA ILE A 215 -6.23 -19.04 -5.59
C ILE A 215 -7.03 -20.34 -5.44
N LEU A 216 -8.34 -20.27 -5.28
CA LEU A 216 -9.22 -21.45 -5.21
C LEU A 216 -9.21 -22.27 -6.50
N PHE A 217 -8.94 -21.64 -7.65
CA PHE A 217 -8.78 -22.32 -8.95
C PHE A 217 -7.34 -22.77 -9.25
N GLY A 218 -6.43 -22.63 -8.27
CA GLY A 218 -5.03 -23.04 -8.42
C GLY A 218 -4.12 -21.98 -9.10
N LEU A 219 -4.63 -20.78 -9.34
CA LEU A 219 -3.85 -19.65 -9.84
C LEU A 219 -3.19 -18.94 -8.66
N TYR A 220 -1.99 -19.38 -8.26
CA TYR A 220 -1.33 -18.88 -7.07
C TYR A 220 -0.61 -17.54 -7.28
N ALA A 221 0.07 -17.34 -8.41
CA ALA A 221 0.74 -16.06 -8.71
C ALA A 221 -0.18 -15.15 -9.53
N PRO A 222 -0.19 -13.84 -9.25
CA PRO A 222 0.48 -13.13 -8.13
C PRO A 222 -0.36 -13.13 -6.82
N PHE A 223 -1.51 -13.78 -6.81
CA PHE A 223 -2.57 -13.60 -5.81
C PHE A 223 -2.16 -14.04 -4.40
N LEU A 224 -1.41 -15.13 -4.27
CA LEU A 224 -0.93 -15.60 -2.97
C LEU A 224 0.09 -14.62 -2.36
N GLU A 225 0.93 -13.99 -3.18
CA GLU A 225 1.85 -12.95 -2.76
C GLU A 225 1.10 -11.72 -2.24
N MET A 226 -0.01 -11.34 -2.89
CA MET A 226 -0.87 -10.23 -2.47
C MET A 226 -1.49 -10.47 -1.08
N GLN A 227 -1.86 -11.73 -0.75
CA GLN A 227 -2.38 -12.10 0.58
C GLN A 227 -1.34 -11.92 1.69
N VAL A 228 -0.09 -12.20 1.41
CA VAL A 228 1.00 -12.00 2.37
C VAL A 228 1.35 -10.51 2.48
N ALA A 229 1.39 -9.82 1.35
CA ALA A 229 1.91 -8.46 1.25
C ALA A 229 1.13 -7.44 2.09
N TRP A 230 -0.21 -7.52 2.16
CA TRP A 230 -1.00 -6.57 2.94
C TRP A 230 -0.72 -6.69 4.44
N ILE A 231 -0.48 -7.91 4.94
CA ILE A 231 -0.12 -8.15 6.34
C ILE A 231 1.28 -7.61 6.62
N VAL A 232 2.25 -7.92 5.74
CA VAL A 232 3.63 -7.44 5.87
C VAL A 232 3.70 -5.91 5.83
N ALA A 233 2.98 -5.28 4.88
CA ALA A 233 2.91 -3.84 4.78
C ALA A 233 2.27 -3.20 6.02
N TRP A 234 1.18 -3.79 6.54
CA TRP A 234 0.57 -3.33 7.78
C TRP A 234 1.53 -3.43 8.96
N ILE A 235 2.26 -4.55 9.11
CA ILE A 235 3.26 -4.71 10.19
C ILE A 235 4.36 -3.65 10.06
N TYR A 236 4.87 -3.42 8.84
CA TYR A 236 5.90 -2.41 8.64
C TYR A 236 5.43 -1.02 9.04
N LEU A 237 4.28 -0.58 8.55
CA LEU A 237 3.73 0.74 8.83
C LEU A 237 3.32 0.89 10.29
N ARG A 238 2.80 -0.17 10.90
CA ARG A 238 2.35 -0.15 12.29
C ARG A 238 3.49 -0.08 13.30
N PHE A 239 4.65 -0.73 12.99
CA PHE A 239 5.71 -0.93 13.98
C PHE A 239 7.08 -0.41 13.57
N TYR A 240 7.40 -0.36 12.28
CA TYR A 240 8.77 -0.14 11.81
C TYR A 240 8.99 1.14 11.01
N GLN A 241 7.94 1.81 10.57
CA GLN A 241 8.08 3.04 9.79
C GLN A 241 8.67 4.16 10.65
N PRO A 242 9.81 4.77 10.28
CA PRO A 242 10.37 5.91 11.01
C PRO A 242 9.56 7.17 10.73
N HIS A 243 9.16 7.87 11.79
CA HIS A 243 8.57 9.19 11.69
C HIS A 243 9.63 10.25 12.05
N GLY A 244 9.55 11.43 11.41
CA GLY A 244 10.54 12.51 11.60
C GLY A 244 10.68 13.01 13.05
N THR A 245 9.76 12.64 13.94
CA THR A 245 9.78 12.95 15.38
C THR A 245 10.62 11.99 16.23
N GLY A 246 11.31 11.01 15.61
CA GLY A 246 12.04 9.95 16.31
C GLY A 246 11.17 8.81 16.83
N LEU A 247 9.86 8.86 16.60
CA LEU A 247 8.93 7.78 16.89
C LEU A 247 8.90 6.76 15.74
N TRP A 248 8.67 5.51 16.09
CA TRP A 248 8.58 4.41 15.13
C TRP A 248 7.16 3.88 15.06
N GLY A 249 6.67 3.65 13.86
CA GLY A 249 5.35 3.06 13.62
C GLY A 249 4.19 4.03 13.89
N ASP A 250 3.00 3.57 13.53
CA ASP A 250 1.74 4.30 13.70
C ASP A 250 0.86 3.58 14.72
N ALA A 251 0.69 4.17 15.90
CA ALA A 251 -0.13 3.61 16.98
C ALA A 251 -1.61 4.06 16.92
N SER A 252 -2.04 4.78 15.88
CA SER A 252 -3.41 5.29 15.76
C SER A 252 -4.46 4.17 15.81
N SER A 253 -5.58 4.45 16.47
CA SER A 253 -6.71 3.53 16.55
C SER A 253 -7.39 3.30 15.20
N SER A 254 -7.34 4.28 14.29
CA SER A 254 -7.88 4.19 12.93
C SER A 254 -7.14 3.16 12.07
N PHE A 255 -5.83 2.94 12.34
CA PHE A 255 -4.98 1.98 11.64
C PHE A 255 -4.84 0.63 12.37
N ALA A 256 -5.72 0.35 13.36
CA ALA A 256 -5.74 -0.94 14.05
C ALA A 256 -6.15 -2.08 13.10
N PHE A 257 -5.54 -3.28 13.27
CA PHE A 257 -5.79 -4.45 12.41
C PHE A 257 -7.28 -4.80 12.28
N ALA A 258 -8.04 -4.73 13.38
CA ALA A 258 -9.46 -5.03 13.36
C ALA A 258 -10.28 -4.05 12.49
N LYS A 259 -9.81 -2.83 12.29
CA LYS A 259 -10.51 -1.80 11.51
C LYS A 259 -10.50 -2.07 9.99
N PHE A 260 -9.63 -2.93 9.49
CA PHE A 260 -9.64 -3.35 8.08
C PHE A 260 -10.84 -4.22 7.73
N PHE A 261 -11.42 -4.89 8.71
CA PHE A 261 -12.53 -5.82 8.49
C PHE A 261 -13.89 -5.14 8.65
N PRO A 262 -14.94 -5.68 8.01
CA PRO A 262 -16.31 -5.21 8.21
C PRO A 262 -16.71 -5.20 9.69
N THR A 263 -17.56 -4.25 10.07
CA THR A 263 -18.00 -4.03 11.46
C THR A 263 -18.55 -5.28 12.16
N VAL A 264 -19.14 -6.21 11.39
CA VAL A 264 -19.67 -7.48 11.88
C VAL A 264 -18.56 -8.41 12.43
N ILE A 265 -17.36 -8.37 11.83
CA ILE A 265 -16.22 -9.24 12.18
C ILE A 265 -15.33 -8.59 13.23
N GLN A 266 -15.32 -7.27 13.33
CA GLN A 266 -14.45 -6.52 14.25
C GLN A 266 -14.49 -7.00 15.71
N PRO A 267 -15.65 -7.29 16.33
CA PRO A 267 -15.71 -7.74 17.74
C PRO A 267 -14.97 -9.06 17.97
N PHE A 268 -14.91 -9.95 16.96
CA PHE A 268 -14.16 -11.21 17.05
C PHE A 268 -12.65 -11.01 16.91
N LEU A 269 -12.24 -9.99 16.17
CA LEU A 269 -10.81 -9.69 15.93
C LEU A 269 -10.20 -8.77 16.99
N ALA A 270 -11.02 -7.98 17.67
CA ALA A 270 -10.57 -7.05 18.71
C ALA A 270 -9.72 -7.72 19.82
N PRO A 271 -10.08 -8.88 20.39
CA PRO A 271 -9.27 -9.52 21.42
C PRO A 271 -7.94 -10.03 20.87
N ILE A 272 -7.88 -10.45 19.60
CA ILE A 272 -6.64 -10.90 18.93
C ILE A 272 -5.74 -9.70 18.71
N SER A 273 -6.27 -8.62 18.18
CA SER A 273 -5.54 -7.37 17.95
C SER A 273 -4.93 -6.83 19.26
N ARG A 274 -5.67 -6.88 20.36
CA ARG A 274 -5.20 -6.49 21.68
C ARG A 274 -4.04 -7.37 22.18
N ARG A 275 -4.14 -8.70 22.03
CA ARG A 275 -3.05 -9.61 22.42
C ARG A 275 -1.78 -9.38 21.61
N VAL A 276 -1.92 -9.14 20.30
CA VAL A 276 -0.77 -8.82 19.43
C VAL A 276 -0.14 -7.50 19.85
N TYR A 277 -0.95 -6.48 20.17
CA TYR A 277 -0.47 -5.20 20.66
C TYR A 277 0.28 -5.35 22.00
N HIS A 278 -0.29 -6.05 22.98
CA HIS A 278 0.39 -6.32 24.26
C HIS A 278 1.68 -7.12 24.09
N ALA A 279 1.72 -8.08 23.20
CA ALA A 279 2.94 -8.81 22.90
C ALA A 279 4.01 -7.91 22.27
N ALA A 280 3.62 -7.01 21.35
CA ALA A 280 4.53 -6.07 20.72
C ALA A 280 5.04 -4.99 21.69
N SER A 281 4.20 -4.51 22.62
CA SER A 281 4.60 -3.59 23.68
C SER A 281 5.55 -4.25 24.68
N THR A 282 5.30 -5.50 25.07
CA THR A 282 6.18 -6.29 25.95
C THR A 282 7.55 -6.51 25.33
N LEU A 283 7.61 -6.73 24.00
CA LEU A 283 8.84 -6.86 23.25
C LEU A 283 9.57 -5.53 22.97
N ARG A 284 9.05 -4.41 23.51
CA ARG A 284 9.57 -3.05 23.30
C ARG A 284 9.72 -2.67 21.81
N VAL A 285 8.91 -3.23 20.96
CA VAL A 285 8.85 -2.89 19.52
C VAL A 285 8.02 -1.63 19.31
N LEU A 286 7.14 -1.29 20.27
CA LEU A 286 6.34 -0.07 20.27
C LEU A 286 6.90 0.96 21.26
N PRO A 287 6.92 2.25 20.93
CA PRO A 287 7.11 3.29 21.92
C PRO A 287 5.94 3.27 22.91
N VAL A 288 6.28 3.36 24.20
CA VAL A 288 5.38 3.19 25.37
C VAL A 288 4.27 4.27 25.49
N ALA A 289 4.12 5.17 24.54
CA ALA A 289 3.46 6.46 24.73
C ALA A 289 1.95 6.51 24.43
N MET A 290 1.19 5.42 24.30
CA MET A 290 -0.25 5.51 23.94
C MET A 290 -1.16 4.46 24.60
N ASP A 291 -0.90 4.04 25.85
CA ASP A 291 -1.76 3.06 26.52
C ASP A 291 -3.12 3.64 26.99
N ASP A 292 -3.18 4.94 27.34
CA ASP A 292 -4.38 5.49 27.97
C ASP A 292 -5.55 5.75 26.99
N ASP A 293 -5.26 6.12 25.74
CA ASP A 293 -6.32 6.49 24.79
C ASP A 293 -6.99 5.26 24.13
N MET A 294 -6.27 4.15 23.96
CA MET A 294 -6.82 2.95 23.32
C MET A 294 -7.70 2.14 24.27
N ASP A 295 -7.40 2.12 25.57
CA ASP A 295 -8.26 1.51 26.59
C ASP A 295 -9.51 2.32 26.84
N LEU A 296 -9.44 3.65 26.74
CA LEU A 296 -10.61 4.53 26.84
C LEU A 296 -11.56 4.38 25.65
N GLU A 297 -11.05 4.33 24.41
CA GLU A 297 -11.89 4.12 23.21
C GLU A 297 -12.55 2.74 23.17
N LEU A 298 -11.86 1.69 23.64
CA LEU A 298 -12.46 0.35 23.71
C LEU A 298 -13.52 0.22 24.83
N HIS A 299 -13.35 0.96 25.92
CA HIS A 299 -14.36 0.99 27.00
C HIS A 299 -15.57 1.83 26.62
N VAL A 300 -15.38 2.92 25.88
CA VAL A 300 -16.45 3.83 25.44
C VAL A 300 -17.23 3.26 24.24
N SER A 301 -16.61 2.51 23.34
CA SER A 301 -17.30 1.90 22.19
C SER A 301 -18.25 0.75 22.58
N GLY A 302 -18.20 0.29 23.84
CA GLY A 302 -19.11 -0.74 24.35
C GLY A 302 -20.31 -0.22 25.14
N LEU A 303 -20.39 1.05 25.55
CA LEU A 303 -21.32 1.51 26.59
C LEU A 303 -22.10 2.80 26.33
N ALA A 304 -21.89 3.58 25.26
CA ALA A 304 -22.75 4.73 24.98
C ALA A 304 -22.67 5.19 23.51
N PRO A 305 -23.75 5.77 22.94
CA PRO A 305 -23.67 6.50 21.68
C PRO A 305 -22.81 7.76 21.93
N THR A 306 -21.61 7.79 21.40
CA THR A 306 -20.69 8.92 21.50
C THR A 306 -21.31 10.14 20.83
N ASN A 307 -21.43 11.22 21.58
CA ASN A 307 -21.91 12.48 21.06
C ASN A 307 -20.81 13.07 20.15
N PRO A 308 -20.99 13.17 18.82
CA PRO A 308 -19.94 13.61 17.88
C PRO A 308 -19.41 15.02 18.19
N ARG A 309 -20.16 15.79 18.98
CA ARG A 309 -19.78 17.12 19.43
C ARG A 309 -18.70 17.08 20.52
N ALA A 310 -18.73 16.07 21.38
CA ALA A 310 -17.74 15.87 22.44
C ALA A 310 -16.40 15.37 21.88
N GLU A 311 -16.44 14.55 20.83
CA GLU A 311 -15.21 14.12 20.11
C GLU A 311 -14.56 15.28 19.35
N ALA A 312 -15.35 16.11 18.68
CA ALA A 312 -14.85 17.30 18.01
C ALA A 312 -14.20 18.30 18.98
N GLU A 313 -14.75 18.46 20.18
CA GLU A 313 -14.15 19.32 21.22
C GLU A 313 -12.86 18.73 21.80
N ARG A 314 -12.76 17.42 21.98
CA ARG A 314 -11.51 16.77 22.41
C ARG A 314 -10.40 16.91 21.37
N HIS A 315 -10.69 16.68 20.11
CA HIS A 315 -9.73 16.88 19.02
C HIS A 315 -9.29 18.35 18.91
N ARG A 316 -10.21 19.28 19.14
CA ARG A 316 -9.90 20.71 19.14
C ARG A 316 -8.99 21.11 20.33
N THR A 317 -9.24 20.56 21.52
CA THR A 317 -8.39 20.82 22.70
C THR A 317 -7.01 20.19 22.56
N MET A 318 -6.90 18.97 22.02
CA MET A 318 -5.61 18.37 21.73
C MET A 318 -4.82 19.14 20.65
N ALA A 319 -5.49 19.59 19.60
CA ALA A 319 -4.86 20.41 18.56
C ALA A 319 -4.38 21.76 19.12
N LEU A 320 -5.15 22.39 20.00
CA LEU A 320 -4.76 23.65 20.66
C LEU A 320 -3.62 23.45 21.63
N SER A 321 -3.58 22.37 22.42
CA SER A 321 -2.46 22.07 23.32
C SER A 321 -1.16 21.70 22.58
N ALA A 322 -1.27 21.15 21.34
CA ALA A 322 -0.11 20.88 20.49
C ALA A 322 0.44 22.16 19.82
N LEU A 323 -0.41 23.18 19.64
CA LEU A 323 -0.02 24.46 19.02
C LEU A 323 0.58 25.47 20.00
N ASP A 324 0.32 25.32 21.29
CA ASP A 324 0.84 26.23 22.32
C ASP A 324 1.46 25.46 23.51
N PRO A 325 2.71 25.00 23.35
CA PRO A 325 3.44 24.30 24.42
C PRO A 325 3.70 25.16 25.67
N ALA A 326 3.48 26.48 25.63
CA ALA A 326 3.63 27.40 26.77
C ALA A 326 2.35 27.57 27.59
N ALA A 327 1.21 27.07 27.13
CA ALA A 327 -0.07 27.21 27.85
C ALA A 327 -0.12 26.55 29.24
N PRO A 328 0.56 25.42 29.53
CA PRO A 328 0.55 24.85 30.87
C PRO A 328 1.32 25.68 31.92
N GLU A 329 2.33 26.47 31.54
CA GLU A 329 3.07 27.32 32.50
C GLU A 329 2.29 28.58 32.92
N LEU A 330 1.46 29.13 32.04
CA LEU A 330 0.59 30.27 32.34
C LEU A 330 -0.60 29.91 33.25
N ALA A 331 -1.11 28.69 33.14
CA ALA A 331 -2.19 28.20 34.02
C ALA A 331 -1.72 27.84 35.42
N ALA A 332 -0.45 27.49 35.60
CA ALA A 332 0.13 27.19 36.92
C ALA A 332 0.47 28.45 37.73
N GLY A 333 0.54 29.63 37.09
CA GLY A 333 0.83 30.93 37.73
C GLY A 333 -0.41 31.77 38.13
N ALA A 334 -1.61 31.34 37.74
CA ALA A 334 -2.83 32.07 38.07
C ALA A 334 -3.33 31.67 39.46
N THR A 335 -3.07 32.51 40.45
CA THR A 335 -3.68 32.42 41.80
C THR A 335 -5.20 32.46 41.66
N PRO A 336 -5.96 31.58 42.34
CA PRO A 336 -7.41 31.59 42.26
C PRO A 336 -7.97 32.94 42.80
N PRO A 337 -8.97 33.54 42.16
CA PRO A 337 -9.57 34.77 42.61
C PRO A 337 -10.20 34.56 43.99
N ALA A 338 -9.95 35.51 44.91
CA ALA A 338 -10.50 35.49 46.24
C ALA A 338 -12.04 35.40 46.21
N PRO A 339 -12.66 34.68 47.16
CA PRO A 339 -14.12 34.54 47.19
C PRO A 339 -14.78 35.90 47.42
N ALA A 340 -15.82 36.18 46.65
CA ALA A 340 -16.61 37.39 46.74
C ALA A 340 -17.23 37.53 48.15
N PRO A 341 -17.27 38.74 48.75
CA PRO A 341 -17.85 38.96 50.08
C PRO A 341 -19.35 38.64 50.03
N SER A 342 -19.80 37.92 51.06
CA SER A 342 -21.21 37.58 51.30
C SER A 342 -22.07 38.82 51.46
N PRO A 343 -23.30 38.92 50.92
CA PRO A 343 -24.18 40.04 51.14
C PRO A 343 -24.62 40.10 52.64
N LEU A 344 -24.54 41.31 53.22
CA LEU A 344 -25.04 41.61 54.55
C LEU A 344 -26.56 41.34 54.67
N PRO A 345 -27.04 40.88 55.82
CA PRO A 345 -28.45 40.71 56.07
C PRO A 345 -29.18 42.04 56.08
N HIS A 346 -30.25 42.14 55.31
CA HIS A 346 -31.22 43.24 55.40
C HIS A 346 -31.98 43.15 56.71
N ASP A 347 -31.74 44.11 57.60
CA ASP A 347 -32.62 44.38 58.77
C ASP A 347 -33.99 44.88 58.29
N THR A 348 -34.97 44.07 58.51
CA THR A 348 -36.38 44.51 58.50
C THR A 348 -36.77 45.09 59.85
N HIS A 349 -36.90 46.41 59.90
CA HIS A 349 -37.63 47.07 60.91
C HIS A 349 -38.92 47.72 60.37
N VAL A 350 -40.04 47.32 61.02
CA VAL A 350 -41.38 47.91 61.12
C VAL A 350 -42.36 47.44 59.98
#